data_fb2af19802f25507debbd7c0f1600405
#
_entry.id   fb2af19802f25507debbd7c0f1600405
#
_cell.length_a   1.000
_cell.length_b   1.000
_cell.length_c   1.000
_cell.angle_alpha   90.00
_cell.angle_beta   90.00
_cell.angle_gamma   90.00
#
_symmetry.space_group_name_H-M   'P 1'
#
loop_
_entity.id
_entity.type
_entity.pdbx_description
1 polymer ?
#
loop_
_entity_poly.entity_id
_entity_poly.type
_entity_poly.pdbx_seq_one_letter_code
_entity_poly.pdbx_strand_id
1 'polypeptide(L)'
;EYDRTYVDFDVQHMGYFFPYGRNANMFENTENLLCFGNSKGLPMVMENGCDKIRRAISFKRPVLAHEICHYVSWRDFYALRDKFEKYGIEKPWWIEEEIKMLEEKGYKEEFPKLLQVTKNFQTRCWKTAIEGIRASKLLAGFHMLQFADTDKYENSNGIVDCFDDYQGVEEGEFKKFNSDTVIVARLPKNSFFGEDTVKIPVILSQFLISPPTTGTFSY
;
A
#
# COMPACT_ATOMS: atom_id res chain seq x y z
N GLU A 1 -14.09 -24.69 -13.24
CA GLU A 1 -14.51 -24.55 -11.83
C GLU A 1 -13.33 -24.95 -10.95
N TYR A 2 -12.78 -24.00 -10.20
CA TYR A 2 -11.78 -24.34 -9.19
C TYR A 2 -12.50 -25.03 -8.04
N ASP A 3 -12.09 -26.24 -7.72
CA ASP A 3 -12.56 -26.92 -6.52
C ASP A 3 -11.99 -26.20 -5.29
N ARG A 4 -12.84 -25.40 -4.64
CA ARG A 4 -12.49 -24.60 -3.46
C ARG A 4 -12.69 -25.35 -2.15
N THR A 5 -12.92 -26.64 -2.20
CA THR A 5 -13.23 -27.46 -1.03
C THR A 5 -12.04 -27.57 -0.06
N TYR A 6 -10.82 -27.37 -0.58
CA TYR A 6 -9.57 -27.59 0.16
C TYR A 6 -8.78 -26.32 0.50
N VAL A 7 -9.39 -25.13 0.39
CA VAL A 7 -8.72 -23.86 0.73
C VAL A 7 -9.32 -23.24 1.99
N ASP A 8 -8.47 -22.74 2.86
CA ASP A 8 -8.86 -22.12 4.13
C ASP A 8 -9.26 -20.65 3.96
N PHE A 9 -8.70 -19.97 2.97
CA PHE A 9 -8.98 -18.57 2.66
C PHE A 9 -8.87 -18.29 1.16
N ASP A 10 -9.51 -17.23 0.71
CA ASP A 10 -9.43 -16.71 -0.65
C ASP A 10 -8.45 -15.54 -0.71
N VAL A 11 -7.62 -15.48 -1.74
CA VAL A 11 -6.70 -14.37 -2.02
C VAL A 11 -7.18 -13.65 -3.27
N GLN A 12 -7.42 -12.35 -3.15
CA GLN A 12 -7.94 -11.54 -4.23
C GLN A 12 -7.01 -10.37 -4.56
N HIS A 13 -6.53 -10.34 -5.80
CA HIS A 13 -5.79 -9.19 -6.31
C HIS A 13 -6.73 -7.99 -6.43
N MET A 14 -6.45 -6.93 -5.66
CA MET A 14 -7.31 -5.76 -5.55
C MET A 14 -7.04 -4.69 -6.61
N GLY A 15 -6.05 -4.91 -7.48
CA GLY A 15 -5.62 -3.94 -8.46
C GLY A 15 -4.95 -2.72 -7.83
N TYR A 16 -4.73 -1.70 -8.64
CA TYR A 16 -4.09 -0.47 -8.19
C TYR A 16 -5.10 0.47 -7.55
N PHE A 17 -4.89 0.74 -6.29
CA PHE A 17 -5.73 1.63 -5.50
C PHE A 17 -5.11 3.03 -5.44
N PHE A 18 -5.89 4.03 -5.79
CA PHE A 18 -5.51 5.43 -5.63
C PHE A 18 -6.10 5.99 -4.35
N PRO A 19 -5.30 6.15 -3.28
CA PRO A 19 -5.82 6.47 -1.94
C PRO A 19 -6.50 7.83 -1.84
N TYR A 20 -6.26 8.72 -2.80
CA TYR A 20 -6.83 10.07 -2.82
C TYR A 20 -7.91 10.26 -3.90
N GLY A 21 -8.36 9.18 -4.53
CA GLY A 21 -9.40 9.20 -5.55
C GLY A 21 -10.82 8.96 -5.00
N ARG A 22 -11.77 8.84 -5.94
CA ARG A 22 -13.17 8.52 -5.62
C ARG A 22 -13.36 7.16 -4.94
N ASN A 23 -12.32 6.35 -4.91
CA ASN A 23 -12.34 4.97 -4.41
C ASN A 23 -11.86 4.85 -2.96
N ALA A 24 -11.81 5.94 -2.21
CA ALA A 24 -11.39 5.91 -0.79
C ALA A 24 -12.18 4.88 0.06
N ASN A 25 -13.38 4.52 -0.38
CA ASN A 25 -14.26 3.55 0.27
C ASN A 25 -14.34 2.20 -0.44
N MET A 26 -13.39 1.88 -1.33
CA MET A 26 -13.44 0.65 -2.13
C MET A 26 -13.51 -0.64 -1.30
N PHE A 27 -12.97 -0.63 -0.10
CA PHE A 27 -12.98 -1.80 0.78
C PHE A 27 -14.24 -1.91 1.65
N GLU A 28 -15.25 -1.07 1.44
CA GLU A 28 -16.44 -1.03 2.29
C GLU A 28 -17.58 -1.90 1.80
N ASN A 29 -17.62 -2.19 0.53
CA ASN A 29 -18.68 -3.01 -0.04
C ASN A 29 -18.15 -4.07 -1.00
N THR A 30 -18.91 -5.14 -1.15
CA THR A 30 -18.57 -6.27 -2.00
C THR A 30 -18.46 -5.91 -3.48
N GLU A 31 -19.22 -4.94 -3.95
CA GLU A 31 -19.17 -4.53 -5.36
C GLU A 31 -17.83 -3.87 -5.70
N ASN A 32 -17.36 -2.98 -4.84
CA ASN A 32 -16.06 -2.34 -5.04
C ASN A 32 -14.92 -3.35 -5.01
N LEU A 33 -14.91 -4.27 -4.04
CA LEU A 33 -13.91 -5.32 -3.96
C LEU A 33 -13.91 -6.21 -5.21
N LEU A 34 -15.08 -6.58 -5.67
CA LEU A 34 -15.25 -7.44 -6.84
C LEU A 34 -14.81 -6.75 -8.15
N CYS A 35 -15.05 -5.45 -8.27
CA CYS A 35 -14.67 -4.70 -9.46
C CYS A 35 -13.15 -4.48 -9.56
N PHE A 36 -12.45 -4.37 -8.44
CA PHE A 36 -11.00 -4.17 -8.42
C PHE A 36 -10.18 -5.45 -8.48
N GLY A 37 -10.80 -6.58 -8.23
CA GLY A 37 -10.14 -7.88 -8.16
C GLY A 37 -10.04 -8.61 -9.49
N ASN A 38 -9.79 -7.96 -10.60
CA ASN A 38 -9.55 -8.70 -11.84
C ASN A 38 -8.06 -9.02 -12.02
N SER A 39 -7.81 -10.18 -12.59
CA SER A 39 -6.47 -10.70 -12.86
C SER A 39 -5.62 -9.88 -13.83
N LYS A 40 -6.10 -8.77 -14.32
CA LYS A 40 -5.41 -7.92 -15.30
C LYS A 40 -5.00 -6.57 -14.75
N GLY A 41 -5.24 -6.30 -13.47
CA GLY A 41 -4.83 -5.05 -12.81
C GLY A 41 -5.44 -3.77 -13.39
N LEU A 42 -6.44 -3.89 -14.24
CA LEU A 42 -7.09 -2.72 -14.84
C LEU A 42 -8.18 -2.22 -13.90
N PRO A 43 -8.26 -0.90 -13.66
CA PRO A 43 -9.41 -0.30 -13.00
C PRO A 43 -10.62 -0.59 -13.86
N MET A 44 -11.49 -1.47 -13.41
CA MET A 44 -12.41 -2.03 -14.32
C MET A 44 -13.76 -1.47 -14.27
N VAL A 45 -14.03 -0.86 -15.32
CA VAL A 45 -15.32 -0.57 -15.84
C VAL A 45 -15.66 -1.59 -16.96
N MET A 46 -15.64 -2.88 -16.66
CA MET A 46 -16.22 -3.83 -17.60
C MET A 46 -17.24 -4.66 -16.86
N GLU A 47 -18.51 -4.39 -17.10
CA GLU A 47 -19.64 -5.12 -16.53
C GLU A 47 -19.46 -6.64 -16.57
N ASN A 48 -18.93 -7.15 -17.67
CA ASN A 48 -18.68 -8.58 -17.87
C ASN A 48 -17.50 -9.14 -17.01
N GLY A 49 -16.54 -8.31 -16.61
CA GLY A 49 -15.45 -8.71 -15.73
C GLY A 49 -15.87 -8.81 -14.28
N CYS A 50 -16.64 -7.84 -13.81
CA CYS A 50 -17.17 -7.81 -12.44
C CYS A 50 -18.12 -8.99 -12.18
N ASP A 51 -18.97 -9.35 -13.12
CA ASP A 51 -19.90 -10.46 -12.96
C ASP A 51 -19.21 -11.83 -12.84
N LYS A 52 -18.10 -12.02 -13.54
CA LYS A 52 -17.30 -13.24 -13.40
C LYS A 52 -16.64 -13.33 -12.04
N ILE A 53 -16.13 -12.22 -11.53
CA ILE A 53 -15.49 -12.15 -10.21
C ILE A 53 -16.53 -12.32 -9.11
N ARG A 54 -17.68 -11.68 -9.18
CA ARG A 54 -18.80 -11.86 -8.23
C ARG A 54 -19.17 -13.32 -8.03
N ARG A 55 -19.20 -14.10 -9.10
CA ARG A 55 -19.48 -15.54 -9.04
C ARG A 55 -18.33 -16.34 -8.41
N ALA A 56 -17.13 -15.82 -8.45
CA ALA A 56 -15.95 -16.49 -7.95
C ALA A 56 -15.71 -16.29 -6.43
N ILE A 57 -16.09 -15.14 -5.85
CA ILE A 57 -15.87 -14.84 -4.44
C ILE A 57 -17.11 -15.22 -3.64
N SER A 58 -16.96 -16.14 -2.71
CA SER A 58 -18.10 -16.60 -1.90
C SER A 58 -18.25 -15.87 -0.57
N PHE A 59 -17.28 -15.08 -0.12
CA PHE A 59 -17.20 -14.47 1.23
C PHE A 59 -17.57 -15.39 2.40
N LYS A 60 -17.67 -16.70 2.15
CA LYS A 60 -17.88 -17.72 3.17
C LYS A 60 -16.59 -18.06 3.90
N ARG A 61 -15.46 -17.63 3.37
CA ARG A 61 -14.13 -17.79 3.90
C ARG A 61 -13.47 -16.44 4.06
N PRO A 62 -12.42 -16.34 4.87
CA PRO A 62 -11.59 -15.13 4.94
C PRO A 62 -11.08 -14.74 3.55
N VAL A 63 -11.17 -13.47 3.21
CA VAL A 63 -10.62 -12.91 1.96
C VAL A 63 -9.44 -12.02 2.30
N LEU A 64 -8.30 -12.27 1.65
CA LEU A 64 -7.09 -11.45 1.77
C LEU A 64 -6.92 -10.57 0.54
N ALA A 65 -6.63 -9.29 0.76
CA ALA A 65 -6.23 -8.39 -0.32
C ALA A 65 -4.79 -8.72 -0.76
N HIS A 66 -4.59 -9.00 -2.03
CA HIS A 66 -3.30 -9.40 -2.58
C HIS A 66 -2.63 -8.27 -3.36
N GLU A 67 -1.31 -8.17 -3.22
CA GLU A 67 -0.46 -7.18 -3.91
C GLU A 67 -0.93 -5.74 -3.72
N ILE A 68 -1.30 -5.40 -2.51
CA ILE A 68 -1.63 -4.02 -2.16
C ILE A 68 -0.37 -3.20 -1.86
N CYS A 69 -0.53 -1.89 -1.77
CA CYS A 69 0.54 -0.96 -1.43
C CYS A 69 1.63 -0.80 -2.51
N HIS A 70 1.31 -1.11 -3.75
CA HIS A 70 2.20 -0.92 -4.88
C HIS A 70 2.28 0.55 -5.29
N TYR A 71 2.86 1.37 -4.41
CA TYR A 71 3.09 2.80 -4.62
C TYR A 71 4.58 3.06 -4.73
N VAL A 72 4.99 3.47 -5.91
CA VAL A 72 6.38 3.71 -6.27
C VAL A 72 6.86 5.06 -5.72
N SER A 73 8.08 5.09 -5.20
CA SER A 73 8.84 6.31 -4.90
C SER A 73 10.19 6.25 -5.59
N TRP A 74 10.91 7.36 -5.63
CA TRP A 74 12.28 7.32 -6.09
C TRP A 74 13.17 6.56 -5.10
N ARG A 75 14.15 5.84 -5.65
CA ARG A 75 15.25 5.24 -4.88
C ARG A 75 16.35 6.28 -4.69
N ASP A 76 17.13 6.14 -3.65
CA ASP A 76 18.36 6.92 -3.51
C ASP A 76 19.45 6.29 -4.38
N PHE A 77 19.51 6.71 -5.65
CA PHE A 77 20.42 6.15 -6.65
C PHE A 77 21.89 6.35 -6.26
N TYR A 78 22.22 7.48 -5.64
CA TYR A 78 23.59 7.75 -5.18
C TYR A 78 23.98 6.83 -4.02
N ALA A 79 23.12 6.71 -3.01
CA ALA A 79 23.36 5.81 -1.90
C ALA A 79 23.42 4.33 -2.33
N LEU A 80 22.55 3.91 -3.27
CA LEU A 80 22.58 2.55 -3.82
C LEU A 80 23.88 2.29 -4.58
N ARG A 81 24.32 3.20 -5.44
CA ARG A 81 25.62 3.09 -6.15
C ARG A 81 26.75 2.86 -5.16
N ASP A 82 26.82 3.71 -4.13
CA ASP A 82 27.90 3.66 -3.13
C ASP A 82 27.86 2.33 -2.35
N LYS A 83 26.69 1.77 -2.08
CA LYS A 83 26.53 0.44 -1.44
C LYS A 83 27.02 -0.69 -2.35
N PHE A 84 26.63 -0.72 -3.62
CA PHE A 84 27.12 -1.72 -4.57
C PHE A 84 28.64 -1.70 -4.69
N GLU A 85 29.25 -0.50 -4.77
CA GLU A 85 30.69 -0.32 -4.81
C GLU A 85 31.37 -0.79 -3.51
N LYS A 86 30.81 -0.41 -2.36
CA LYS A 86 31.33 -0.79 -1.02
C LYS A 86 31.37 -2.29 -0.82
N TYR A 87 30.36 -3.01 -1.29
CA TYR A 87 30.26 -4.46 -1.14
C TYR A 87 30.92 -5.24 -2.29
N GLY A 88 31.45 -4.56 -3.29
CA GLY A 88 32.08 -5.22 -4.46
C GLY A 88 31.10 -6.06 -5.29
N ILE A 89 29.83 -5.72 -5.30
CA ILE A 89 28.77 -6.38 -6.04
C ILE A 89 28.59 -5.64 -7.37
N GLU A 90 28.34 -6.39 -8.44
CA GLU A 90 28.06 -5.80 -9.74
C GLU A 90 26.82 -4.90 -9.67
N LYS A 91 27.02 -3.64 -10.03
CA LYS A 91 25.99 -2.62 -9.98
C LYS A 91 25.02 -2.79 -11.14
N PRO A 92 23.69 -2.73 -10.90
CA PRO A 92 22.70 -2.70 -11.96
C PRO A 92 22.89 -1.51 -12.90
N TRP A 93 22.73 -1.75 -14.19
CA TRP A 93 22.92 -0.75 -15.23
C TRP A 93 22.05 0.52 -15.07
N TRP A 94 20.85 0.36 -14.57
CA TRP A 94 19.87 1.45 -14.45
C TRP A 94 20.28 2.52 -13.44
N ILE A 95 21.11 2.22 -12.45
CA ILE A 95 21.56 3.21 -11.44
C ILE A 95 22.31 4.36 -12.12
N GLU A 96 23.24 4.06 -12.98
CA GLU A 96 24.00 5.10 -13.68
C GLU A 96 23.13 5.87 -14.69
N GLU A 97 22.21 5.21 -15.36
CA GLU A 97 21.28 5.88 -16.28
C GLU A 97 20.37 6.87 -15.56
N GLU A 98 19.86 6.50 -14.38
CA GLU A 98 19.04 7.40 -13.55
C GLU A 98 19.84 8.60 -13.02
N ILE A 99 21.06 8.36 -12.52
CA ILE A 99 21.96 9.44 -12.06
C ILE A 99 22.26 10.38 -13.22
N LYS A 100 22.65 9.86 -14.37
CA LYS A 100 22.92 10.64 -15.57
C LYS A 100 21.72 11.50 -15.98
N MET A 101 20.51 10.90 -15.99
CA MET A 101 19.28 11.61 -16.32
C MET A 101 18.99 12.76 -15.35
N LEU A 102 19.21 12.56 -14.05
CA LEU A 102 19.05 13.62 -13.04
C LEU A 102 20.03 14.78 -13.25
N GLU A 103 21.29 14.46 -13.56
CA GLU A 103 22.34 15.45 -13.78
C GLU A 103 22.11 16.24 -15.10
N GLU A 104 21.78 15.56 -16.18
CA GLU A 104 21.48 16.19 -17.48
C GLU A 104 20.25 17.12 -17.42
N LYS A 105 19.27 16.78 -16.59
CA LYS A 105 18.07 17.61 -16.38
C LYS A 105 18.26 18.70 -15.32
N GLY A 106 19.42 18.76 -14.66
CA GLY A 106 19.74 19.77 -13.65
C GLY A 106 19.05 19.52 -12.30
N TYR A 107 18.62 18.29 -11.98
CA TYR A 107 17.92 17.97 -10.73
C TYR A 107 18.83 17.44 -9.62
N LYS A 108 20.14 17.40 -9.83
CA LYS A 108 21.09 16.85 -8.86
C LYS A 108 20.95 17.47 -7.47
N GLU A 109 20.92 18.79 -7.42
CA GLU A 109 20.87 19.54 -6.15
C GLU A 109 19.51 19.41 -5.46
N GLU A 110 18.42 19.31 -6.22
CA GLU A 110 17.07 19.13 -5.70
C GLU A 110 16.72 17.68 -5.37
N PHE A 111 17.51 16.73 -5.84
CA PHE A 111 17.19 15.31 -5.74
C PHE A 111 16.91 14.84 -4.31
N PRO A 112 17.68 15.21 -3.26
CA PRO A 112 17.39 14.80 -1.90
C PRO A 112 15.99 15.24 -1.43
N LYS A 113 15.56 16.44 -1.83
CA LYS A 113 14.23 16.96 -1.51
C LYS A 113 13.13 16.21 -2.28
N LEU A 114 13.34 15.96 -3.56
CA LEU A 114 12.40 15.18 -4.39
C LEU A 114 12.26 13.75 -3.87
N LEU A 115 13.35 13.11 -3.51
CA LEU A 115 13.37 11.80 -2.90
C LEU A 115 12.52 11.79 -1.61
N GLN A 116 12.75 12.71 -0.70
CA GLN A 116 11.99 12.81 0.54
C GLN A 116 10.50 13.04 0.30
N VAL A 117 10.13 13.88 -0.66
CA VAL A 117 8.72 14.14 -1.00
C VAL A 117 8.05 12.89 -1.54
N THR A 118 8.71 12.15 -2.44
CA THR A 118 8.13 10.92 -2.99
C THR A 118 8.00 9.81 -1.94
N LYS A 119 8.98 9.68 -1.03
CA LYS A 119 8.93 8.74 0.10
C LYS A 119 7.79 9.08 1.08
N ASN A 120 7.64 10.35 1.43
CA ASN A 120 6.54 10.79 2.29
C ASN A 120 5.18 10.52 1.64
N PHE A 121 5.06 10.74 0.34
CA PHE A 121 3.83 10.46 -0.39
C PHE A 121 3.53 8.96 -0.43
N GLN A 122 4.52 8.12 -0.71
CA GLN A 122 4.42 6.67 -0.67
C GLN A 122 3.91 6.18 0.70
N THR A 123 4.49 6.67 1.79
CA THR A 123 4.08 6.32 3.16
C THR A 123 2.62 6.69 3.43
N ARG A 124 2.17 7.86 2.96
CA ARG A 124 0.76 8.27 3.07
C ARG A 124 -0.17 7.36 2.27
N CYS A 125 0.26 6.93 1.09
CA CYS A 125 -0.49 5.97 0.27
C CYS A 125 -0.62 4.62 0.98
N TRP A 126 0.47 4.10 1.55
CA TRP A 126 0.45 2.87 2.35
C TRP A 126 -0.50 2.99 3.54
N LYS A 127 -0.37 4.06 4.32
CA LYS A 127 -1.26 4.34 5.44
C LYS A 127 -2.72 4.27 5.02
N THR A 128 -3.09 5.00 3.97
CA THR A 128 -4.48 5.06 3.50
C THR A 128 -5.00 3.69 3.04
N ALA A 129 -4.20 2.93 2.30
CA ALA A 129 -4.59 1.61 1.82
C ALA A 129 -4.73 0.60 2.98
N ILE A 130 -3.74 0.54 3.87
CA ILE A 130 -3.74 -0.39 5.00
C ILE A 130 -4.86 -0.06 5.97
N GLU A 131 -5.06 1.20 6.33
CA GLU A 131 -6.17 1.62 7.19
C GLU A 131 -7.54 1.32 6.55
N GLY A 132 -7.67 1.49 5.23
CA GLY A 132 -8.88 1.12 4.51
C GLY A 132 -9.20 -0.36 4.63
N ILE A 133 -8.20 -1.22 4.47
CA ILE A 133 -8.36 -2.68 4.63
C ILE A 133 -8.67 -3.04 6.08
N ARG A 134 -7.93 -2.48 7.03
CA ARG A 134 -8.13 -2.73 8.46
C ARG A 134 -9.50 -2.29 8.97
N ALA A 135 -10.11 -1.30 8.33
CA ALA A 135 -11.47 -0.85 8.62
C ALA A 135 -12.55 -1.66 7.88
N SER A 136 -12.16 -2.48 6.91
CA SER A 136 -13.09 -3.31 6.15
C SER A 136 -13.66 -4.43 7.01
N LYS A 137 -14.96 -4.68 6.87
CA LYS A 137 -15.65 -5.84 7.47
C LYS A 137 -15.59 -7.08 6.57
N LEU A 138 -15.05 -6.93 5.36
CA LEU A 138 -15.03 -7.97 4.32
C LEU A 138 -13.67 -8.63 4.19
N LEU A 139 -12.60 -7.91 4.53
CA LEU A 139 -11.23 -8.38 4.40
C LEU A 139 -10.69 -8.87 5.75
N ALA A 140 -10.06 -10.02 5.72
CA ALA A 140 -9.41 -10.62 6.88
C ALA A 140 -7.94 -10.21 7.02
N GLY A 141 -7.34 -9.67 5.96
CA GLY A 141 -5.95 -9.25 5.95
C GLY A 141 -5.47 -8.85 4.55
N PHE A 142 -4.17 -8.76 4.40
CA PHE A 142 -3.55 -8.35 3.13
C PHE A 142 -2.14 -8.92 2.96
N HIS A 143 -1.70 -8.97 1.70
CA HIS A 143 -0.31 -9.14 1.31
C HIS A 143 0.19 -7.83 0.71
N MET A 144 1.21 -7.25 1.33
CA MET A 144 1.85 -6.04 0.83
C MET A 144 2.85 -6.36 -0.27
N LEU A 145 2.81 -5.65 -1.35
CA LEU A 145 3.83 -5.64 -2.39
C LEU A 145 4.56 -4.29 -2.31
N GLN A 146 5.75 -4.26 -1.72
CA GLN A 146 6.53 -5.37 -1.17
C GLN A 146 7.30 -4.94 0.09
N PHE A 147 7.94 -5.90 0.77
CA PHE A 147 8.77 -5.59 1.93
C PHE A 147 10.13 -5.02 1.51
N ALA A 148 10.85 -5.71 0.64
CA ALA A 148 12.16 -5.31 0.16
C ALA A 148 12.18 -5.06 -1.35
N ASP A 149 12.83 -4.00 -1.78
CA ASP A 149 13.14 -3.80 -3.19
C ASP A 149 14.13 -4.85 -3.69
N THR A 150 14.08 -5.12 -4.97
CA THR A 150 15.10 -5.93 -5.64
C THR A 150 16.17 -5.04 -6.27
N ASP A 151 17.27 -5.63 -6.71
CA ASP A 151 18.27 -5.00 -7.57
C ASP A 151 17.75 -4.69 -8.99
N LYS A 152 16.59 -5.24 -9.33
CA LYS A 152 15.92 -4.99 -10.63
C LYS A 152 15.27 -3.62 -10.66
N TYR A 153 15.11 -3.08 -11.86
CA TYR A 153 14.51 -1.77 -12.08
C TYR A 153 13.04 -1.68 -11.68
N GLU A 154 12.30 -2.75 -11.84
CA GLU A 154 10.83 -2.77 -11.89
C GLU A 154 10.11 -2.40 -10.58
N ASN A 155 10.77 -2.58 -9.44
CA ASN A 155 10.10 -2.43 -8.15
C ASN A 155 10.86 -1.45 -7.24
N SER A 156 10.28 -0.29 -7.01
CA SER A 156 10.75 0.72 -6.06
C SER A 156 9.66 1.08 -5.04
N ASN A 157 9.00 0.08 -4.51
CA ASN A 157 7.88 0.20 -3.58
C ASN A 157 8.12 -0.52 -2.24
N GLY A 158 9.34 -0.99 -2.00
CA GLY A 158 9.74 -1.63 -0.76
C GLY A 158 9.85 -0.69 0.44
N ILE A 159 9.64 -1.24 1.63
CA ILE A 159 9.93 -0.57 2.91
C ILE A 159 11.44 -0.45 3.10
N VAL A 160 12.16 -1.49 2.69
CA VAL A 160 13.62 -1.53 2.70
C VAL A 160 14.15 -1.64 1.26
N ASP A 161 15.40 -1.25 1.06
CA ASP A 161 16.10 -1.41 -0.20
C ASP A 161 16.62 -2.85 -0.38
N CYS A 162 17.33 -3.12 -1.47
CA CYS A 162 17.91 -4.44 -1.75
C CYS A 162 19.09 -4.83 -0.84
N PHE A 163 19.45 -3.99 0.11
CA PHE A 163 20.43 -4.25 1.16
C PHE A 163 19.81 -4.34 2.56
N ASP A 164 18.46 -4.43 2.63
CA ASP A 164 17.68 -4.46 3.87
C ASP A 164 17.76 -3.17 4.72
N ASP A 165 18.19 -2.05 4.13
CA ASP A 165 18.17 -0.75 4.83
C ASP A 165 16.84 -0.01 4.60
N TYR A 166 16.32 0.62 5.64
CA TYR A 166 15.10 1.44 5.53
C TYR A 166 15.25 2.57 4.51
N GLN A 167 14.22 2.76 3.71
CA GLN A 167 14.24 3.75 2.63
C GLN A 167 13.06 4.75 2.67
N GLY A 168 12.84 5.40 3.78
CA GLY A 168 11.91 6.53 3.85
C GLY A 168 10.79 6.41 4.87
N VAL A 169 10.48 5.23 5.36
CA VAL A 169 9.59 5.04 6.50
C VAL A 169 10.35 4.32 7.61
N GLU A 170 10.33 4.89 8.80
CA GLU A 170 10.88 4.24 9.98
C GLU A 170 9.87 3.26 10.59
N GLU A 171 10.35 2.28 11.32
CA GLU A 171 9.53 1.27 12.01
C GLU A 171 8.43 1.92 12.85
N GLY A 172 8.76 2.96 13.61
CA GLY A 172 7.81 3.69 14.45
C GLY A 172 6.68 4.35 13.68
N GLU A 173 6.95 4.87 12.48
CA GLU A 173 5.93 5.45 11.62
C GLU A 173 5.03 4.38 11.00
N PHE A 174 5.60 3.28 10.52
CA PHE A 174 4.84 2.18 9.93
C PHE A 174 3.90 1.53 10.97
N LYS A 175 4.37 1.36 12.20
CA LYS A 175 3.58 0.81 13.32
C LYS A 175 2.35 1.65 13.68
N LYS A 176 2.34 2.95 13.39
CA LYS A 176 1.18 3.81 13.66
C LYS A 176 -0.09 3.38 12.91
N PHE A 177 0.07 2.75 11.75
CA PHE A 177 -1.07 2.29 10.94
C PHE A 177 -1.07 0.78 10.66
N ASN A 178 -0.03 0.06 11.10
CA ASN A 178 0.08 -1.40 10.93
C ASN A 178 0.70 -2.10 12.13
N SER A 179 0.15 -1.91 13.31
CA SER A 179 0.43 -2.68 14.52
C SER A 179 -0.75 -3.58 14.87
N ASP A 180 -0.64 -4.39 15.93
CA ASP A 180 -1.72 -5.26 16.39
C ASP A 180 -3.02 -4.50 16.67
N THR A 181 -2.91 -3.30 17.22
CA THR A 181 -4.02 -2.40 17.47
C THR A 181 -3.80 -1.06 16.77
N VAL A 182 -4.75 -0.66 15.94
CA VAL A 182 -4.71 0.62 15.21
C VAL A 182 -6.06 1.32 15.33
N ILE A 183 -6.00 2.63 15.53
CA ILE A 183 -7.17 3.51 15.46
C ILE A 183 -7.23 4.12 14.08
N VAL A 184 -8.32 3.86 13.36
CA VAL A 184 -8.54 4.38 12.00
C VAL A 184 -9.59 5.47 12.04
N ALA A 185 -9.22 6.69 11.69
CA ALA A 185 -10.12 7.81 11.50
C ALA A 185 -10.55 7.90 10.03
N ARG A 186 -11.83 7.76 9.77
CA ARG A 186 -12.37 7.74 8.41
C ARG A 186 -12.88 9.12 8.01
N LEU A 187 -12.02 9.89 7.34
CA LEU A 187 -12.39 11.20 6.84
C LEU A 187 -13.34 11.06 5.64
N PRO A 188 -14.49 11.74 5.63
CA PRO A 188 -15.45 11.65 4.52
C PRO A 188 -14.97 12.33 3.24
N LYS A 189 -14.01 13.23 3.32
CA LYS A 189 -13.34 13.92 2.21
C LYS A 189 -11.96 14.41 2.63
N ASN A 190 -11.14 14.80 1.67
CA ASN A 190 -9.76 15.24 1.93
C ASN A 190 -9.61 16.75 2.15
N SER A 191 -10.66 17.52 1.91
CA SER A 191 -10.64 18.98 2.04
C SER A 191 -11.94 19.48 2.66
N PHE A 192 -11.84 20.43 3.57
CA PHE A 192 -12.94 21.02 4.31
C PHE A 192 -12.87 22.54 4.26
N PHE A 193 -14.00 23.20 4.30
CA PHE A 193 -14.06 24.64 4.55
C PHE A 193 -13.95 24.89 6.05
N GLY A 194 -13.46 26.09 6.45
CA GLY A 194 -13.22 26.41 7.86
C GLY A 194 -14.47 26.37 8.76
N GLU A 195 -15.66 26.50 8.15
CA GLU A 195 -16.94 26.45 8.84
C GLU A 195 -17.62 25.08 8.84
N ASP A 196 -16.99 24.08 8.18
CA ASP A 196 -17.54 22.71 8.10
C ASP A 196 -17.56 22.05 9.50
N THR A 197 -18.71 21.51 9.88
CA THR A 197 -18.78 20.54 10.97
C THR A 197 -18.47 19.15 10.44
N VAL A 198 -17.36 18.58 10.86
CA VAL A 198 -16.90 17.29 10.36
C VAL A 198 -17.21 16.20 11.37
N LYS A 199 -17.98 15.19 10.95
CA LYS A 199 -18.17 13.95 11.72
C LYS A 199 -17.18 12.91 11.19
N ILE A 200 -16.29 12.47 12.06
CA ILE A 200 -15.25 11.50 11.71
C ILE A 200 -15.56 10.18 12.42
N PRO A 201 -16.01 9.15 11.70
CA PRO A 201 -16.08 7.80 12.24
C PRO A 201 -14.69 7.31 12.65
N VAL A 202 -14.58 6.77 13.84
CA VAL A 202 -13.35 6.19 14.38
C VAL A 202 -13.56 4.70 14.57
N ILE A 203 -12.66 3.90 14.02
CA ILE A 203 -12.70 2.43 14.07
C ILE A 203 -11.47 1.96 14.83
N LEU A 204 -11.68 1.09 15.82
CA LEU A 204 -10.62 0.35 16.48
C LEU A 204 -10.43 -0.98 15.75
N SER A 205 -9.29 -1.15 15.10
CA SER A 205 -8.90 -2.39 14.42
C SER A 205 -7.91 -3.16 15.30
N GLN A 206 -8.27 -4.38 15.70
CA GLN A 206 -7.46 -5.22 16.58
C GLN A 206 -7.27 -6.61 16.00
N PHE A 207 -6.02 -7.09 16.00
CA PHE A 207 -5.63 -8.44 15.58
C PHE A 207 -4.95 -9.22 16.70
N LEU A 208 -5.31 -8.92 17.94
CA LEU A 208 -4.81 -9.61 19.12
C LEU A 208 -5.61 -10.90 19.37
N ILE A 209 -4.93 -11.96 19.84
CA ILE A 209 -5.57 -13.21 20.28
C ILE A 209 -6.54 -12.93 21.44
N SER A 210 -6.17 -12.01 22.34
CA SER A 210 -6.99 -11.59 23.48
C SER A 210 -7.06 -10.06 23.50
N PRO A 211 -7.92 -9.46 22.67
CA PRO A 211 -8.00 -8.00 22.62
C PRO A 211 -8.56 -7.43 23.92
N PRO A 212 -8.11 -6.26 24.37
CA PRO A 212 -8.71 -5.58 25.50
C PRO A 212 -10.16 -5.21 25.18
N THR A 213 -11.05 -5.36 26.15
CA THR A 213 -12.48 -5.03 26.01
C THR A 213 -12.81 -3.60 26.34
N THR A 214 -11.89 -2.90 26.99
CA THR A 214 -12.05 -1.51 27.41
C THR A 214 -10.77 -0.72 27.16
N GLY A 215 -10.90 0.56 26.90
CA GLY A 215 -9.79 1.48 26.71
C GLY A 215 -10.26 2.93 26.75
N THR A 216 -9.30 3.85 26.81
CA THR A 216 -9.57 5.28 26.72
C THR A 216 -9.02 5.79 25.39
N PHE A 217 -9.87 6.50 24.64
CA PHE A 217 -9.47 7.26 23.46
C PHE A 217 -9.22 8.70 23.83
N SER A 218 -8.04 9.21 23.49
CA SER A 218 -7.70 10.63 23.62
C SER A 218 -7.28 11.20 22.27
N TYR A 219 -7.62 12.45 22.00
CA TYR A 219 -7.36 13.17 20.74
C TYR A 219 -6.75 14.53 21.01
#